data_50804ffa69a9c737a43c58a821720709
#
_entry.id   50804ffa69a9c737a43c58a821720709
#
_cell.length_a   1.000
_cell.length_b   1.000
_cell.length_c   1.000
_cell.angle_alpha   90.00
_cell.angle_beta   90.00
_cell.angle_gamma   90.00
#
_symmetry.space_group_name_H-M   'P 1'
#
loop_
_entity.id
_entity.type
_entity.pdbx_description
1 polymer ?
#
loop_
_entity_poly.entity_id
_entity_poly.type
_entity_poly.pdbx_seq_one_letter_code
_entity_poly.pdbx_strand_id
1 'polypeptide(L)'
;MTRPTPALHTQGLRKTFGSTPVLDGIDLRVETGSVFALLGANGAGKSTTVRILTTLLPFDSGTVTVTGLALPAHAHTIRERIALTGQYAAIDDVLTGTENLRLTARLAHLPSARIDARVRDLIERFDLGHVADRRAGTYSGGTARRLDIAMSLVGSPQVLFLDEPTTGLDPRSRLVMWEVIRDLAADGVTVFLTTQYLEEADRLADRVAVLDGGRIVAEGPPDELKSLVPGGHLELRFATAADLARAATVVPGHDDPAALTLEVPTDGSLPHVAALLARLADEDVSVERFGVHSPTLDDVFLTLTARKATS
;
A
#
# COMPACT_ATOMS: atom_id res chain seq x y z
N MET A 1 -15.09 -13.22 -24.07
CA MET A 1 -15.33 -12.79 -22.67
C MET A 1 -14.96 -11.32 -22.58
N THR A 2 -15.92 -10.44 -22.36
CA THR A 2 -15.67 -9.01 -22.12
C THR A 2 -14.90 -8.86 -20.80
N ARG A 3 -13.74 -8.20 -20.82
CA ARG A 3 -13.01 -7.87 -19.59
C ARG A 3 -13.93 -7.04 -18.67
N PRO A 4 -13.99 -7.31 -17.38
CA PRO A 4 -14.79 -6.51 -16.45
C PRO A 4 -14.35 -5.04 -16.53
N THR A 5 -15.32 -4.14 -16.34
CA THR A 5 -15.05 -2.70 -16.32
C THR A 5 -14.19 -2.39 -15.07
N PRO A 6 -13.04 -1.74 -15.23
CA PRO A 6 -12.20 -1.40 -14.10
C PRO A 6 -12.91 -0.38 -13.19
N ALA A 7 -12.61 -0.45 -11.89
CA ALA A 7 -13.09 0.54 -10.93
C ALA A 7 -12.48 1.93 -11.19
N LEU A 8 -11.20 1.96 -11.55
CA LEU A 8 -10.48 3.19 -11.91
C LEU A 8 -9.66 2.95 -13.19
N HIS A 9 -9.66 3.94 -14.07
CA HIS A 9 -8.81 3.92 -15.26
C HIS A 9 -8.36 5.33 -15.63
N THR A 10 -7.06 5.52 -15.81
CA THR A 10 -6.48 6.77 -16.33
C THR A 10 -5.61 6.49 -17.54
N GLN A 11 -5.58 7.40 -18.49
CA GLN A 11 -4.68 7.36 -19.65
C GLN A 11 -4.07 8.75 -19.87
N GLY A 12 -2.75 8.82 -19.84
CA GLY A 12 -2.00 10.04 -20.08
C GLY A 12 -2.33 11.18 -19.11
N LEU A 13 -2.72 10.86 -17.87
CA LEU A 13 -3.14 11.86 -16.88
C LEU A 13 -1.99 12.81 -16.55
N ARG A 14 -2.23 14.13 -16.74
CA ARG A 14 -1.24 15.18 -16.46
C ARG A 14 -1.81 16.23 -15.53
N LYS A 15 -0.91 16.75 -14.65
CA LYS A 15 -1.21 17.85 -13.75
C LYS A 15 0.03 18.69 -13.50
N THR A 16 -0.12 20.00 -13.69
CA THR A 16 0.93 21.01 -13.47
C THR A 16 0.41 22.05 -12.47
N PHE A 17 1.27 22.50 -11.57
CA PHE A 17 1.01 23.64 -10.68
C PHE A 17 2.00 24.76 -10.99
N GLY A 18 1.49 25.88 -11.52
CA GLY A 18 2.35 26.92 -12.08
C GLY A 18 3.19 26.36 -13.24
N SER A 19 4.51 26.36 -13.10
CA SER A 19 5.45 25.76 -14.07
C SER A 19 5.91 24.34 -13.71
N THR A 20 5.47 23.80 -12.58
CA THR A 20 5.97 22.51 -12.06
C THR A 20 5.03 21.36 -12.45
N PRO A 21 5.44 20.45 -13.34
CA PRO A 21 4.69 19.24 -13.61
C PRO A 21 4.75 18.32 -12.39
N VAL A 22 3.56 17.89 -11.89
CA VAL A 22 3.43 16.98 -10.74
C VAL A 22 2.98 15.60 -11.17
N LEU A 23 2.15 15.52 -12.21
CA LEU A 23 1.81 14.26 -12.89
C LEU A 23 2.13 14.42 -14.38
N ASP A 24 2.85 13.46 -14.93
CA ASP A 24 3.34 13.52 -16.30
C ASP A 24 3.03 12.22 -17.07
N GLY A 25 1.75 12.07 -17.43
CA GLY A 25 1.30 10.94 -18.23
C GLY A 25 1.07 9.68 -17.40
N ILE A 26 0.25 9.75 -16.35
CA ILE A 26 -0.10 8.61 -15.49
C ILE A 26 -1.13 7.75 -16.17
N ASP A 27 -0.77 6.48 -16.40
CA ASP A 27 -1.65 5.40 -16.82
C ASP A 27 -1.87 4.47 -15.64
N LEU A 28 -3.12 4.26 -15.23
CA LEU A 28 -3.49 3.36 -14.13
C LEU A 28 -4.72 2.55 -14.51
N ARG A 29 -4.74 1.30 -14.07
CA ARG A 29 -5.90 0.44 -14.17
C ARG A 29 -6.11 -0.34 -12.87
N VAL A 30 -7.24 -0.09 -12.20
CA VAL A 30 -7.62 -0.73 -10.94
C VAL A 30 -8.84 -1.60 -11.17
N GLU A 31 -8.73 -2.87 -10.86
CA GLU A 31 -9.84 -3.82 -11.01
C GLU A 31 -10.83 -3.67 -9.85
N THR A 32 -12.10 -3.98 -10.12
CA THR A 32 -13.16 -3.93 -9.09
C THR A 32 -12.92 -4.98 -8.01
N GLY A 33 -13.09 -4.59 -6.74
CA GLY A 33 -12.94 -5.48 -5.58
C GLY A 33 -11.49 -5.84 -5.23
N SER A 34 -10.51 -5.10 -5.77
CA SER A 34 -9.10 -5.29 -5.46
C SER A 34 -8.55 -4.21 -4.54
N VAL A 35 -7.41 -4.51 -3.92
CA VAL A 35 -6.56 -3.53 -3.23
C VAL A 35 -5.45 -3.08 -4.17
N PHE A 36 -5.44 -1.80 -4.50
CA PHE A 36 -4.40 -1.18 -5.32
C PHE A 36 -3.60 -0.17 -4.50
N ALA A 37 -2.28 -0.32 -4.49
CA ALA A 37 -1.38 0.60 -3.80
C ALA A 37 -0.64 1.52 -4.79
N LEU A 38 -0.71 2.82 -4.57
CA LEU A 38 0.15 3.81 -5.23
C LEU A 38 1.30 4.14 -4.28
N LEU A 39 2.45 3.53 -4.54
CA LEU A 39 3.66 3.66 -3.76
C LEU A 39 4.54 4.78 -4.30
N GLY A 40 5.19 5.54 -3.42
CA GLY A 40 6.16 6.57 -3.85
C GLY A 40 6.61 7.45 -2.70
N ALA A 41 7.71 8.17 -2.90
CA ALA A 41 8.24 9.14 -1.94
C ALA A 41 7.27 10.32 -1.72
N ASN A 42 7.53 11.10 -0.66
CA ASN A 42 6.82 12.34 -0.44
C ASN A 42 7.07 13.31 -1.61
N GLY A 43 6.01 13.97 -2.09
CA GLY A 43 6.09 14.85 -3.27
C GLY A 43 6.04 14.16 -4.62
N ALA A 44 5.99 12.82 -4.70
CA ALA A 44 5.93 12.09 -5.98
C ALA A 44 4.64 12.32 -6.78
N GLY A 45 3.56 12.84 -6.15
CA GLY A 45 2.26 13.08 -6.80
C GLY A 45 1.12 12.20 -6.29
N LYS A 46 1.34 11.36 -5.27
CA LYS A 46 0.32 10.42 -4.72
C LYS A 46 -0.98 11.10 -4.34
N SER A 47 -0.94 12.07 -3.41
CA SER A 47 -2.14 12.80 -2.97
C SER A 47 -2.75 13.65 -4.09
N THR A 48 -1.96 14.13 -5.06
CA THR A 48 -2.48 14.80 -6.25
C THR A 48 -3.32 13.84 -7.09
N THR A 49 -2.84 12.63 -7.31
CA THR A 49 -3.58 11.57 -8.02
C THR A 49 -4.89 11.26 -7.30
N VAL A 50 -4.85 11.01 -5.97
CA VAL A 50 -6.06 10.79 -5.17
C VAL A 50 -7.06 11.93 -5.30
N ARG A 51 -6.61 13.19 -5.17
CA ARG A 51 -7.50 14.37 -5.26
C ARG A 51 -8.15 14.51 -6.62
N ILE A 52 -7.48 14.11 -7.71
CA ILE A 52 -8.08 14.10 -9.06
C ILE A 52 -9.12 12.97 -9.16
N LEU A 53 -8.77 11.75 -8.77
CA LEU A 53 -9.66 10.59 -8.83
C LEU A 53 -10.91 10.77 -7.96
N THR A 54 -10.77 11.49 -6.84
CA THR A 54 -11.89 11.83 -5.94
C THR A 54 -12.63 13.13 -6.30
N THR A 55 -12.36 13.69 -7.47
CA THR A 55 -13.02 14.91 -7.99
C THR A 55 -12.69 16.21 -7.24
N LEU A 56 -11.72 16.21 -6.34
CA LEU A 56 -11.34 17.36 -5.53
C LEU A 56 -10.37 18.31 -6.24
N LEU A 57 -9.75 17.84 -7.34
CA LEU A 57 -8.80 18.62 -8.12
C LEU A 57 -9.01 18.38 -9.61
N PRO A 58 -9.09 19.42 -10.47
CA PRO A 58 -9.11 19.24 -11.91
C PRO A 58 -7.73 18.80 -12.42
N PHE A 59 -7.72 18.02 -13.50
CA PHE A 59 -6.53 17.66 -14.25
C PHE A 59 -6.40 18.49 -15.54
N ASP A 60 -5.20 18.52 -16.12
CA ASP A 60 -4.91 19.39 -17.26
C ASP A 60 -5.12 18.66 -18.60
N SER A 61 -4.76 17.36 -18.66
CA SER A 61 -4.97 16.53 -19.85
C SER A 61 -5.00 15.05 -19.51
N GLY A 62 -5.38 14.23 -20.48
CA GLY A 62 -5.58 12.78 -20.32
C GLY A 62 -7.05 12.41 -20.17
N THR A 63 -7.32 11.15 -19.87
CA THR A 63 -8.66 10.64 -19.58
C THR A 63 -8.70 9.99 -18.21
N VAL A 64 -9.80 10.17 -17.48
CA VAL A 64 -10.02 9.60 -16.16
C VAL A 64 -11.42 9.03 -16.10
N THR A 65 -11.54 7.77 -15.73
CA THR A 65 -12.82 7.12 -15.43
C THR A 65 -12.79 6.53 -14.04
N VAL A 66 -13.88 6.72 -13.30
CA VAL A 66 -14.09 6.21 -11.95
C VAL A 66 -15.45 5.52 -11.92
N THR A 67 -15.49 4.27 -11.47
CA THR A 67 -16.72 3.44 -11.49
C THR A 67 -17.41 3.39 -12.85
N GLY A 68 -16.62 3.37 -13.94
CA GLY A 68 -17.10 3.38 -15.33
C GLY A 68 -17.60 4.75 -15.82
N LEU A 69 -17.50 5.82 -15.03
CA LEU A 69 -17.98 7.15 -15.36
C LEU A 69 -16.80 8.10 -15.63
N ALA A 70 -16.89 8.87 -16.72
CA ALA A 70 -15.83 9.79 -17.13
C ALA A 70 -15.83 11.10 -16.31
N LEU A 71 -14.63 11.53 -15.88
CA LEU A 71 -14.38 12.87 -15.36
C LEU A 71 -14.04 13.85 -16.49
N PRO A 72 -14.40 15.13 -16.35
CA PRO A 72 -15.14 15.73 -15.22
C PRO A 72 -16.68 15.62 -15.35
N ALA A 73 -17.19 15.08 -16.48
CA ALA A 73 -18.61 15.14 -16.83
C ALA A 73 -19.56 14.54 -15.76
N HIS A 74 -19.13 13.50 -15.07
CA HIS A 74 -19.96 12.77 -14.10
C HIS A 74 -19.48 12.92 -12.65
N ALA A 75 -18.78 14.01 -12.33
CA ALA A 75 -18.18 14.21 -11.01
C ALA A 75 -19.18 14.10 -9.84
N HIS A 76 -20.41 14.54 -10.01
CA HIS A 76 -21.46 14.43 -8.97
C HIS A 76 -21.81 12.98 -8.68
N THR A 77 -22.12 12.21 -9.71
CA THR A 77 -22.49 10.78 -9.58
C THR A 77 -21.31 9.93 -9.06
N ILE A 78 -20.08 10.30 -9.44
CA ILE A 78 -18.87 9.65 -8.94
C ILE A 78 -18.77 9.84 -7.42
N ARG A 79 -18.98 11.07 -6.90
CA ARG A 79 -18.93 11.35 -5.45
C ARG A 79 -19.92 10.53 -4.62
N GLU A 80 -21.04 10.12 -5.19
CA GLU A 80 -22.02 9.23 -4.54
C GLU A 80 -21.54 7.78 -4.42
N ARG A 81 -20.53 7.39 -5.21
CA ARG A 81 -20.04 6.01 -5.32
C ARG A 81 -18.67 5.79 -4.68
N ILE A 82 -18.02 6.86 -4.23
CA ILE A 82 -16.67 6.81 -3.68
C ILE A 82 -16.66 7.33 -2.25
N ALA A 83 -15.64 6.94 -1.50
CA ALA A 83 -15.30 7.58 -0.24
C ALA A 83 -13.80 7.89 -0.20
N LEU A 84 -13.42 8.89 0.57
CA LEU A 84 -12.04 9.30 0.79
C LEU A 84 -11.79 9.45 2.29
N THR A 85 -10.78 8.75 2.77
CA THR A 85 -10.20 8.96 4.09
C THR A 85 -8.83 9.62 3.89
N GLY A 86 -8.71 10.88 4.27
CA GLY A 86 -7.49 11.67 4.11
C GLY A 86 -6.45 11.40 5.20
N GLN A 87 -5.35 12.17 5.17
CA GLN A 87 -4.30 12.10 6.21
C GLN A 87 -4.82 12.57 7.58
N TYR A 88 -5.76 13.49 7.61
CA TYR A 88 -6.40 13.98 8.84
C TYR A 88 -7.81 13.37 8.93
N ALA A 89 -8.10 12.79 10.09
CA ALA A 89 -9.42 12.24 10.36
C ALA A 89 -10.50 13.33 10.34
N ALA A 90 -11.62 13.05 9.68
CA ALA A 90 -12.78 13.95 9.64
C ALA A 90 -13.70 13.77 10.85
N ILE A 91 -13.13 13.47 12.00
CA ILE A 91 -13.84 13.17 13.26
C ILE A 91 -14.06 14.47 14.03
N ASP A 92 -15.25 14.63 14.57
CA ASP A 92 -15.54 15.66 15.56
C ASP A 92 -15.17 15.11 16.96
N ASP A 93 -14.16 15.69 17.58
CA ASP A 93 -13.62 15.27 18.86
C ASP A 93 -14.58 15.47 20.03
N VAL A 94 -15.57 16.36 19.90
CA VAL A 94 -16.56 16.64 20.96
C VAL A 94 -17.68 15.60 20.96
N LEU A 95 -17.98 15.05 19.79
CA LEU A 95 -18.99 14.00 19.61
C LEU A 95 -18.45 12.63 20.04
N THR A 96 -19.36 11.73 20.39
CA THR A 96 -19.05 10.31 20.56
C THR A 96 -18.86 9.62 19.20
N GLY A 97 -18.28 8.41 19.19
CA GLY A 97 -18.16 7.62 17.96
C GLY A 97 -19.50 7.34 17.31
N THR A 98 -20.52 7.00 18.12
CA THR A 98 -21.89 6.80 17.67
C THR A 98 -22.49 8.07 17.04
N GLU A 99 -22.26 9.23 17.63
CA GLU A 99 -22.76 10.52 17.12
C GLU A 99 -22.05 10.91 15.81
N ASN A 100 -20.72 10.73 15.70
CA ASN A 100 -19.97 10.92 14.48
C ASN A 100 -20.53 10.10 13.32
N LEU A 101 -20.76 8.80 13.53
CA LEU A 101 -21.35 7.92 12.52
C LEU A 101 -22.78 8.35 12.13
N ARG A 102 -23.60 8.74 13.10
CA ARG A 102 -24.97 9.25 12.82
C ARG A 102 -24.94 10.56 12.03
N LEU A 103 -24.03 11.48 12.39
CA LEU A 103 -23.85 12.73 11.67
C LEU A 103 -23.46 12.47 10.22
N THR A 104 -22.48 11.60 10.00
CA THR A 104 -22.03 11.21 8.65
C THR A 104 -23.17 10.54 7.87
N ALA A 105 -23.98 9.69 8.50
CA ALA A 105 -25.11 9.04 7.86
C ALA A 105 -26.18 10.05 7.37
N ARG A 106 -26.42 11.09 8.16
CA ARG A 106 -27.33 12.19 7.75
C ARG A 106 -26.75 13.00 6.62
N LEU A 107 -25.46 13.33 6.65
CA LEU A 107 -24.75 14.03 5.59
C LEU A 107 -24.68 13.22 4.29
N ALA A 108 -24.59 11.91 4.39
CA ALA A 108 -24.68 10.99 3.25
C ALA A 108 -26.13 10.74 2.77
N HIS A 109 -27.12 11.47 3.33
CA HIS A 109 -28.54 11.36 2.99
C HIS A 109 -29.14 9.95 3.15
N LEU A 110 -28.63 9.16 4.09
CA LEU A 110 -29.25 7.87 4.39
C LEU A 110 -30.68 8.05 4.92
N PRO A 111 -31.62 7.21 4.49
CA PRO A 111 -32.96 7.21 5.06
C PRO A 111 -32.94 7.03 6.58
N SER A 112 -33.64 7.87 7.33
CA SER A 112 -33.59 7.89 8.80
C SER A 112 -33.83 6.52 9.41
N ALA A 113 -34.71 5.71 8.82
CA ALA A 113 -35.04 4.34 9.29
C ALA A 113 -33.83 3.36 9.16
N ARG A 114 -32.82 3.68 8.36
CA ARG A 114 -31.63 2.83 8.15
C ARG A 114 -30.42 3.27 8.96
N ILE A 115 -30.42 4.50 9.49
CA ILE A 115 -29.24 5.08 10.16
C ILE A 115 -28.79 4.23 11.35
N ASP A 116 -29.68 3.93 12.29
CA ASP A 116 -29.30 3.21 13.51
C ASP A 116 -28.84 1.78 13.25
N ALA A 117 -29.42 1.10 12.25
CA ALA A 117 -28.98 -0.22 11.84
C ALA A 117 -27.57 -0.16 11.23
N ARG A 118 -27.33 0.82 10.34
CA ARG A 118 -26.01 1.01 9.70
C ARG A 118 -24.93 1.40 10.70
N VAL A 119 -25.25 2.27 11.65
CA VAL A 119 -24.32 2.69 12.71
C VAL A 119 -23.93 1.50 13.59
N ARG A 120 -24.87 0.65 13.99
CA ARG A 120 -24.58 -0.56 14.77
C ARG A 120 -23.69 -1.53 14.01
N ASP A 121 -24.00 -1.80 12.75
CA ASP A 121 -23.19 -2.64 11.86
C ASP A 121 -21.74 -2.16 11.77
N LEU A 122 -21.52 -0.85 11.58
CA LEU A 122 -20.19 -0.28 11.51
C LEU A 122 -19.45 -0.30 12.86
N ILE A 123 -20.14 -0.04 13.97
CA ILE A 123 -19.56 -0.13 15.32
C ILE A 123 -19.06 -1.57 15.58
N GLU A 124 -19.87 -2.57 15.25
CA GLU A 124 -19.51 -3.98 15.41
C GLU A 124 -18.35 -4.37 14.49
N ARG A 125 -18.46 -4.08 13.19
CA ARG A 125 -17.46 -4.41 12.17
C ARG A 125 -16.08 -3.83 12.47
N PHE A 126 -16.03 -2.61 13.03
CA PHE A 126 -14.77 -1.93 13.35
C PHE A 126 -14.31 -2.10 14.80
N ASP A 127 -14.93 -3.02 15.56
CA ASP A 127 -14.64 -3.27 16.97
C ASP A 127 -14.59 -1.96 17.80
N LEU A 128 -15.59 -1.10 17.61
CA LEU A 128 -15.69 0.19 18.29
C LEU A 128 -16.64 0.13 19.50
N GLY A 129 -17.31 -1.00 19.76
CA GLY A 129 -18.36 -1.13 20.78
C GLY A 129 -17.93 -0.68 22.17
N HIS A 130 -16.68 -0.97 22.55
CA HIS A 130 -16.14 -0.62 23.88
C HIS A 130 -15.87 0.88 24.10
N VAL A 131 -15.90 1.69 23.02
CA VAL A 131 -15.64 3.16 23.06
C VAL A 131 -16.71 4.00 22.36
N ALA A 132 -17.68 3.37 21.68
CA ALA A 132 -18.62 4.04 20.79
C ALA A 132 -19.37 5.23 21.44
N ASP A 133 -19.66 5.14 22.74
CA ASP A 133 -20.38 6.17 23.50
C ASP A 133 -19.44 7.13 24.27
N ARG A 134 -18.11 7.00 24.07
CA ARG A 134 -17.14 7.96 24.60
C ARG A 134 -16.85 9.04 23.55
N ARG A 135 -16.42 10.23 24.01
CA ARG A 135 -16.00 11.31 23.12
C ARG A 135 -14.81 10.87 22.26
N ALA A 136 -14.89 11.10 20.95
CA ALA A 136 -13.88 10.66 19.99
C ALA A 136 -12.49 11.29 20.24
N GLY A 137 -12.42 12.51 20.78
CA GLY A 137 -11.17 13.13 21.20
C GLY A 137 -10.42 12.39 22.32
N THR A 138 -11.02 11.35 22.94
CA THR A 138 -10.36 10.49 23.93
C THR A 138 -9.84 9.18 23.33
N TYR A 139 -9.99 8.97 22.02
CA TYR A 139 -9.58 7.74 21.36
C TYR A 139 -8.06 7.67 21.14
N SER A 140 -7.52 6.46 21.11
CA SER A 140 -6.18 6.25 20.58
C SER A 140 -6.13 6.54 19.08
N GLY A 141 -4.97 6.85 18.53
CA GLY A 141 -4.81 7.10 17.09
C GLY A 141 -5.37 5.96 16.22
N GLY A 142 -5.09 4.70 16.60
CA GLY A 142 -5.62 3.54 15.89
C GLY A 142 -7.14 3.41 15.99
N THR A 143 -7.73 3.72 17.14
CA THR A 143 -9.19 3.72 17.33
C THR A 143 -9.86 4.86 16.55
N ALA A 144 -9.28 6.06 16.58
CA ALA A 144 -9.73 7.19 15.78
C ALA A 144 -9.67 6.86 14.28
N ARG A 145 -8.58 6.23 13.81
CA ARG A 145 -8.46 5.83 12.41
C ARG A 145 -9.50 4.79 11.99
N ARG A 146 -9.82 3.82 12.86
CA ARG A 146 -10.91 2.86 12.61
C ARG A 146 -12.26 3.56 12.51
N LEU A 147 -12.55 4.51 13.38
CA LEU A 147 -13.77 5.33 13.31
C LEU A 147 -13.84 6.13 12.00
N ASP A 148 -12.75 6.77 11.58
CA ASP A 148 -12.66 7.56 10.35
C ASP A 148 -12.97 6.71 9.10
N ILE A 149 -12.41 5.50 9.01
CA ILE A 149 -12.74 4.56 7.93
C ILE A 149 -14.20 4.09 8.04
N ALA A 150 -14.68 3.77 9.24
CA ALA A 150 -16.09 3.39 9.45
C ALA A 150 -17.04 4.50 8.97
N MET A 151 -16.72 5.77 9.26
CA MET A 151 -17.48 6.94 8.78
C MET A 151 -17.48 7.00 7.24
N SER A 152 -16.35 6.76 6.59
CA SER A 152 -16.24 6.77 5.12
C SER A 152 -17.09 5.68 4.45
N LEU A 153 -17.36 4.58 5.14
CA LEU A 153 -18.16 3.47 4.64
C LEU A 153 -19.68 3.62 4.85
N VAL A 154 -20.12 4.65 5.56
CA VAL A 154 -21.54 4.87 5.86
C VAL A 154 -22.41 4.83 4.60
N GLY A 155 -21.94 5.44 3.50
CA GLY A 155 -22.61 5.52 2.20
C GLY A 155 -22.53 4.25 1.34
N SER A 156 -21.85 3.18 1.80
CA SER A 156 -21.59 1.96 1.03
C SER A 156 -20.92 2.23 -0.32
N PRO A 157 -19.72 2.88 -0.32
CA PRO A 157 -19.02 3.24 -1.55
C PRO A 157 -18.57 2.00 -2.33
N GLN A 158 -18.45 2.15 -3.66
CA GLN A 158 -17.87 1.13 -4.53
C GLN A 158 -16.33 1.20 -4.52
N VAL A 159 -15.77 2.41 -4.30
CA VAL A 159 -14.33 2.63 -4.20
C VAL A 159 -14.02 3.44 -2.95
N LEU A 160 -13.11 2.93 -2.13
CA LEU A 160 -12.56 3.61 -0.97
C LEU A 160 -11.14 4.08 -1.27
N PHE A 161 -10.90 5.38 -1.17
CA PHE A 161 -9.58 5.98 -1.25
C PHE A 161 -9.01 6.18 0.15
N LEU A 162 -7.80 5.71 0.38
CA LEU A 162 -7.07 5.84 1.65
C LEU A 162 -5.75 6.56 1.39
N ASP A 163 -5.63 7.80 1.84
CA ASP A 163 -4.38 8.57 1.68
C ASP A 163 -3.49 8.35 2.92
N GLU A 164 -2.46 7.52 2.78
CA GLU A 164 -1.50 7.12 3.81
C GLU A 164 -2.18 6.61 5.11
N PRO A 165 -2.98 5.51 5.05
CA PRO A 165 -3.91 5.12 6.11
C PRO A 165 -3.26 4.76 7.44
N THR A 166 -1.98 4.36 7.46
CA THR A 166 -1.29 3.88 8.66
C THR A 166 -0.20 4.82 9.17
N THR A 167 -0.05 5.99 8.54
CA THR A 167 0.93 7.00 8.98
C THR A 167 0.62 7.45 10.41
N GLY A 168 1.65 7.42 11.27
CA GLY A 168 1.54 7.80 12.68
C GLY A 168 0.92 6.75 13.61
N LEU A 169 0.56 5.57 13.11
CA LEU A 169 0.09 4.47 13.93
C LEU A 169 1.26 3.65 14.51
N ASP A 170 1.05 3.15 15.72
CA ASP A 170 1.95 2.15 16.31
C ASP A 170 1.89 0.82 15.53
N PRO A 171 2.90 -0.09 15.66
CA PRO A 171 2.95 -1.32 14.89
C PRO A 171 1.72 -2.22 15.04
N ARG A 172 1.14 -2.30 16.25
CA ARG A 172 -0.04 -3.13 16.52
C ARG A 172 -1.28 -2.55 15.83
N SER A 173 -1.49 -1.25 15.96
CA SER A 173 -2.59 -0.55 15.29
C SER A 173 -2.49 -0.64 13.77
N ARG A 174 -1.26 -0.66 13.21
CA ARG A 174 -1.02 -0.86 11.77
C ARG A 174 -1.49 -2.24 11.31
N LEU A 175 -1.13 -3.30 12.03
CA LEU A 175 -1.56 -4.66 11.69
C LEU A 175 -3.08 -4.80 11.68
N VAL A 176 -3.75 -4.27 12.70
CA VAL A 176 -5.23 -4.26 12.77
C VAL A 176 -5.82 -3.48 11.59
N MET A 177 -5.21 -2.36 11.21
CA MET A 177 -5.68 -1.59 10.05
C MET A 177 -5.55 -2.35 8.74
N TRP A 178 -4.46 -3.12 8.56
CA TRP A 178 -4.29 -3.96 7.40
C TRP A 178 -5.33 -5.07 7.30
N GLU A 179 -5.70 -5.69 8.41
CA GLU A 179 -6.81 -6.65 8.46
C GLU A 179 -8.12 -6.01 8.02
N VAL A 180 -8.46 -4.84 8.56
CA VAL A 180 -9.64 -4.07 8.16
C VAL A 180 -9.67 -3.80 6.66
N ILE A 181 -8.56 -3.37 6.07
CA ILE A 181 -8.48 -3.07 4.63
C ILE A 181 -8.70 -4.34 3.78
N ARG A 182 -8.13 -5.47 4.20
CA ARG A 182 -8.34 -6.75 3.50
C ARG A 182 -9.78 -7.23 3.56
N ASP A 183 -10.41 -7.12 4.73
CA ASP A 183 -11.81 -7.50 4.91
C ASP A 183 -12.73 -6.66 4.03
N LEU A 184 -12.44 -5.36 3.88
CA LEU A 184 -13.19 -4.49 2.97
C LEU A 184 -13.11 -4.95 1.51
N ALA A 185 -11.92 -5.33 1.06
CA ALA A 185 -11.74 -5.84 -0.31
C ALA A 185 -12.40 -7.20 -0.50
N ALA A 186 -12.31 -8.09 0.49
CA ALA A 186 -13.01 -9.38 0.47
C ALA A 186 -14.53 -9.24 0.37
N ASP A 187 -15.10 -8.16 0.93
CA ASP A 187 -16.51 -7.80 0.81
C ASP A 187 -16.85 -7.09 -0.52
N GLY A 188 -15.88 -6.97 -1.43
CA GLY A 188 -16.09 -6.43 -2.78
C GLY A 188 -15.90 -4.91 -2.90
N VAL A 189 -15.47 -4.22 -1.85
CA VAL A 189 -15.10 -2.81 -1.94
C VAL A 189 -13.74 -2.69 -2.64
N THR A 190 -13.65 -1.88 -3.69
CA THR A 190 -12.35 -1.57 -4.29
C THR A 190 -11.61 -0.61 -3.38
N VAL A 191 -10.37 -0.93 -3.01
CA VAL A 191 -9.53 -0.07 -2.18
C VAL A 191 -8.38 0.49 -3.02
N PHE A 192 -8.28 1.82 -3.08
CA PHE A 192 -7.13 2.51 -3.63
C PHE A 192 -6.39 3.22 -2.49
N LEU A 193 -5.21 2.76 -2.16
CA LEU A 193 -4.42 3.37 -1.09
C LEU A 193 -3.15 4.01 -1.65
N THR A 194 -2.72 5.09 -1.00
CA THR A 194 -1.39 5.64 -1.18
C THR A 194 -0.53 5.30 0.01
N THR A 195 0.74 5.03 -0.21
CA THR A 195 1.68 4.79 0.88
C THR A 195 3.11 5.14 0.48
N GLN A 196 3.94 5.41 1.47
CA GLN A 196 5.39 5.45 1.36
C GLN A 196 6.03 4.22 2.04
N TYR A 197 5.23 3.39 2.71
CA TYR A 197 5.69 2.20 3.41
C TYR A 197 5.58 0.98 2.47
N LEU A 198 6.74 0.44 2.10
CA LEU A 198 6.81 -0.68 1.17
C LEU A 198 6.21 -1.95 1.76
N GLU A 199 6.37 -2.17 3.07
CA GLU A 199 5.74 -3.30 3.79
C GLU A 199 4.21 -3.26 3.70
N GLU A 200 3.60 -2.07 3.74
CA GLU A 200 2.15 -1.90 3.59
C GLU A 200 1.68 -2.31 2.18
N ALA A 201 2.38 -1.83 1.16
CA ALA A 201 2.09 -2.20 -0.23
C ALA A 201 2.27 -3.71 -0.46
N ASP A 202 3.34 -4.29 0.07
CA ASP A 202 3.66 -5.72 -0.06
C ASP A 202 2.61 -6.62 0.58
N ARG A 203 2.13 -6.24 1.76
CA ARG A 203 1.18 -7.05 2.53
C ARG A 203 -0.27 -6.90 2.09
N LEU A 204 -0.66 -5.75 1.56
CA LEU A 204 -2.06 -5.44 1.29
C LEU A 204 -2.45 -5.53 -0.16
N ALA A 205 -1.57 -5.11 -1.07
CA ALA A 205 -1.98 -4.83 -2.42
C ALA A 205 -1.99 -6.08 -3.31
N ASP A 206 -3.04 -6.23 -4.10
CA ASP A 206 -3.08 -7.15 -5.24
C ASP A 206 -2.19 -6.63 -6.39
N ARG A 207 -2.10 -5.31 -6.52
CA ARG A 207 -1.21 -4.63 -7.48
C ARG A 207 -0.65 -3.36 -6.87
N VAL A 208 0.59 -3.09 -7.18
CA VAL A 208 1.32 -1.88 -6.77
C VAL A 208 1.76 -1.11 -8.01
N ALA A 209 1.54 0.19 -8.02
CA ALA A 209 2.18 1.10 -8.97
C ALA A 209 3.20 1.96 -8.22
N VAL A 210 4.43 1.99 -8.70
CA VAL A 210 5.51 2.82 -8.15
C VAL A 210 5.52 4.15 -8.88
N LEU A 211 5.22 5.22 -8.14
CA LEU A 211 5.19 6.60 -8.64
C LEU A 211 6.48 7.32 -8.25
N ASP A 212 7.24 7.75 -9.26
CA ASP A 212 8.44 8.55 -9.08
C ASP A 212 8.51 9.69 -10.09
N GLY A 213 8.78 10.92 -9.60
CA GLY A 213 8.87 12.11 -10.44
C GLY A 213 7.64 12.37 -11.32
N GLY A 214 6.44 12.06 -10.79
CA GLY A 214 5.18 12.25 -11.52
C GLY A 214 4.89 11.20 -12.60
N ARG A 215 5.61 10.09 -12.65
CA ARG A 215 5.42 9.00 -13.62
C ARG A 215 5.34 7.65 -12.93
N ILE A 216 4.57 6.71 -13.48
CA ILE A 216 4.62 5.31 -13.06
C ILE A 216 5.88 4.68 -13.66
N VAL A 217 6.78 4.23 -12.78
CA VAL A 217 8.06 3.61 -13.17
C VAL A 217 8.00 2.08 -13.16
N ALA A 218 7.06 1.50 -12.41
CA ALA A 218 6.75 0.08 -12.43
C ALA A 218 5.32 -0.15 -11.96
N GLU A 219 4.67 -1.19 -12.46
CA GLU A 219 3.34 -1.62 -12.02
C GLU A 219 3.22 -3.14 -12.15
N GLY A 220 2.72 -3.79 -11.10
CA GLY A 220 2.49 -5.24 -11.09
C GLY A 220 2.05 -5.75 -9.72
N PRO A 221 1.72 -7.04 -9.58
CA PRO A 221 1.65 -7.69 -8.29
C PRO A 221 2.97 -7.56 -7.53
N PRO A 222 2.96 -7.48 -6.18
CA PRO A 222 4.19 -7.34 -5.38
C PRO A 222 5.27 -8.35 -5.76
N ASP A 223 4.93 -9.63 -5.94
CA ASP A 223 5.89 -10.68 -6.25
C ASP A 223 6.51 -10.55 -7.65
N GLU A 224 5.72 -10.06 -8.64
CA GLU A 224 6.26 -9.74 -9.97
C GLU A 224 7.25 -8.58 -9.90
N LEU A 225 6.94 -7.54 -9.12
CA LEU A 225 7.84 -6.40 -8.92
C LEU A 225 9.14 -6.81 -8.25
N LYS A 226 9.08 -7.65 -7.22
CA LYS A 226 10.27 -8.21 -6.57
C LYS A 226 11.16 -8.99 -7.54
N SER A 227 10.56 -9.69 -8.51
CA SER A 227 11.31 -10.45 -9.52
C SER A 227 12.06 -9.57 -10.54
N LEU A 228 11.76 -8.26 -10.62
CA LEU A 228 12.47 -7.32 -11.48
C LEU A 228 13.88 -6.99 -10.98
N VAL A 229 14.15 -7.25 -9.72
CA VAL A 229 15.47 -7.00 -9.11
C VAL A 229 16.18 -8.34 -8.93
N PRO A 230 17.34 -8.54 -9.57
CA PRO A 230 18.17 -9.71 -9.28
C PRO A 230 18.66 -9.60 -7.84
N GLY A 231 18.54 -10.64 -7.05
CA GLY A 231 19.17 -10.57 -5.77
C GLY A 231 18.47 -11.20 -4.58
N GLY A 232 17.81 -12.34 -4.74
CA GLY A 232 17.76 -13.25 -3.61
C GLY A 232 19.19 -13.60 -3.24
N HIS A 233 19.56 -13.51 -1.97
CA HIS A 233 20.86 -13.95 -1.49
C HIS A 233 20.72 -14.86 -0.29
N LEU A 234 21.66 -15.79 -0.19
CA LEU A 234 21.87 -16.60 0.98
C LEU A 234 22.90 -15.87 1.84
N GLU A 235 22.48 -15.33 2.98
CA GLU A 235 23.39 -14.83 3.99
C GLU A 235 23.94 -15.98 4.81
N LEU A 236 25.27 -16.10 4.84
CA LEU A 236 25.99 -17.09 5.62
C LEU A 236 26.80 -16.36 6.69
N ARG A 237 26.62 -16.72 7.96
CA ARG A 237 27.38 -16.18 9.07
C ARG A 237 28.37 -17.21 9.60
N PHE A 238 29.59 -16.75 9.89
CA PHE A 238 30.68 -17.61 10.33
C PHE A 238 31.14 -17.21 11.73
N ALA A 239 31.66 -18.20 12.48
CA ALA A 239 32.21 -17.96 13.79
C ALA A 239 33.61 -17.33 13.73
N THR A 240 34.37 -17.55 12.65
CA THR A 240 35.74 -17.07 12.48
C THR A 240 36.00 -16.44 11.11
N ALA A 241 36.94 -15.52 11.06
CA ALA A 241 37.41 -14.93 9.79
C ALA A 241 38.08 -15.96 8.87
N ALA A 242 38.63 -17.04 9.42
CA ALA A 242 39.22 -18.11 8.65
C ALA A 242 38.17 -18.93 7.91
N ASP A 243 37.01 -19.20 8.54
CA ASP A 243 35.89 -19.89 7.89
C ASP A 243 35.26 -19.02 6.81
N LEU A 244 35.09 -17.72 7.06
CA LEU A 244 34.62 -16.76 6.06
C LEU A 244 35.56 -16.75 4.82
N ALA A 245 36.87 -16.64 5.04
CA ALA A 245 37.84 -16.62 3.95
C ALA A 245 37.82 -17.90 3.12
N ARG A 246 37.66 -19.07 3.76
CA ARG A 246 37.48 -20.35 3.07
C ARG A 246 36.17 -20.40 2.30
N ALA A 247 35.07 -19.99 2.92
CA ALA A 247 33.76 -19.94 2.27
C ALA A 247 33.78 -19.10 0.99
N ALA A 248 34.41 -17.91 1.02
CA ALA A 248 34.54 -17.03 -0.12
C ALA A 248 35.34 -17.62 -1.29
N THR A 249 36.19 -18.63 -1.05
CA THR A 249 36.85 -19.38 -2.11
C THR A 249 36.02 -20.50 -2.72
N VAL A 250 35.06 -21.04 -1.93
CA VAL A 250 34.20 -22.16 -2.34
C VAL A 250 32.97 -21.70 -3.10
N VAL A 251 32.33 -20.62 -2.63
CA VAL A 251 31.11 -20.08 -3.24
C VAL A 251 31.31 -18.60 -3.56
N PRO A 252 30.97 -18.15 -4.79
CA PRO A 252 31.09 -16.76 -5.15
C PRO A 252 30.05 -15.91 -4.39
N GLY A 253 30.49 -14.82 -3.77
CA GLY A 253 29.62 -13.94 -3.01
C GLY A 253 30.34 -12.66 -2.61
N HIS A 254 29.62 -11.81 -1.90
CA HIS A 254 30.15 -10.60 -1.30
C HIS A 254 30.40 -10.84 0.20
N ASP A 255 31.63 -10.69 0.64
CA ASP A 255 32.00 -10.90 2.04
C ASP A 255 32.04 -9.58 2.81
N ASP A 256 31.54 -9.60 4.04
CA ASP A 256 31.72 -8.57 5.04
C ASP A 256 32.58 -9.11 6.19
N PRO A 257 33.88 -8.82 6.21
CA PRO A 257 34.79 -9.29 7.26
C PRO A 257 34.48 -8.74 8.66
N ALA A 258 33.81 -7.58 8.76
CA ALA A 258 33.47 -6.97 10.05
C ALA A 258 32.27 -7.68 10.69
N ALA A 259 31.29 -8.08 9.88
CA ALA A 259 30.12 -8.83 10.32
C ALA A 259 30.34 -10.35 10.32
N LEU A 260 31.44 -10.85 9.75
CA LEU A 260 31.72 -12.26 9.49
C LEU A 260 30.62 -12.92 8.65
N THR A 261 30.13 -12.25 7.63
CA THR A 261 29.06 -12.70 6.74
C THR A 261 29.53 -12.84 5.28
N LEU A 262 28.90 -13.76 4.55
CA LEU A 262 29.04 -13.93 3.11
C LEU A 262 27.65 -13.95 2.48
N GLU A 263 27.37 -13.04 1.58
CA GLU A 263 26.14 -12.97 0.78
C GLU A 263 26.36 -13.68 -0.56
N VAL A 264 25.68 -14.80 -0.76
CA VAL A 264 25.80 -15.62 -1.98
C VAL A 264 24.52 -15.45 -2.80
N PRO A 265 24.58 -14.98 -4.06
CA PRO A 265 23.42 -14.88 -4.93
C PRO A 265 22.68 -16.22 -5.05
N THR A 266 21.35 -16.22 -4.85
CA THR A 266 20.51 -17.41 -4.97
C THR A 266 19.13 -17.04 -5.50
N ASP A 267 18.46 -18.00 -6.17
CA ASP A 267 17.05 -17.91 -6.53
C ASP A 267 16.10 -18.23 -5.36
N GLY A 268 16.67 -18.53 -4.18
CA GLY A 268 15.91 -18.88 -2.97
C GLY A 268 15.33 -20.30 -3.00
N SER A 269 15.50 -21.06 -4.09
CA SER A 269 14.97 -22.41 -4.17
C SER A 269 15.72 -23.37 -3.24
N LEU A 270 14.96 -24.28 -2.61
CA LEU A 270 15.55 -25.28 -1.72
C LEU A 270 16.67 -26.11 -2.37
N PRO A 271 16.54 -26.58 -3.64
CA PRO A 271 17.62 -27.32 -4.29
C PRO A 271 18.90 -26.48 -4.45
N HIS A 272 18.78 -25.20 -4.79
CA HIS A 272 19.95 -24.32 -4.99
C HIS A 272 20.63 -24.02 -3.64
N VAL A 273 19.85 -23.66 -2.61
CA VAL A 273 20.39 -23.42 -1.26
C VAL A 273 21.06 -24.68 -0.70
N ALA A 274 20.43 -25.85 -0.85
CA ALA A 274 20.99 -27.12 -0.40
C ALA A 274 22.32 -27.45 -1.11
N ALA A 275 22.41 -27.20 -2.40
CA ALA A 275 23.66 -27.41 -3.18
C ALA A 275 24.80 -26.48 -2.72
N LEU A 276 24.49 -25.20 -2.41
CA LEU A 276 25.48 -24.25 -1.87
C LEU A 276 26.00 -24.70 -0.50
N LEU A 277 25.09 -25.10 0.41
CA LEU A 277 25.45 -25.57 1.74
C LEU A 277 26.24 -26.88 1.70
N ALA A 278 25.91 -27.84 0.81
CA ALA A 278 26.63 -29.07 0.61
C ALA A 278 28.09 -28.81 0.15
N ARG A 279 28.31 -27.90 -0.79
CA ARG A 279 29.65 -27.50 -1.24
C ARG A 279 30.52 -26.94 -0.10
N LEU A 280 29.93 -26.16 0.80
CA LEU A 280 30.64 -25.63 1.97
C LEU A 280 30.98 -26.77 2.98
N ALA A 281 30.06 -27.71 3.18
CA ALA A 281 30.28 -28.86 4.05
C ALA A 281 31.36 -29.79 3.51
N ASP A 282 31.42 -30.05 2.20
CA ASP A 282 32.45 -30.86 1.55
C ASP A 282 33.86 -30.29 1.73
N GLU A 283 33.99 -28.97 1.93
CA GLU A 283 35.27 -28.29 2.17
C GLU A 283 35.51 -27.99 3.67
N ASP A 284 34.82 -28.67 4.56
CA ASP A 284 34.94 -28.51 6.02
C ASP A 284 34.75 -27.04 6.50
N VAL A 285 33.89 -26.29 5.82
CA VAL A 285 33.55 -24.92 6.23
C VAL A 285 32.35 -24.94 7.17
N SER A 286 32.57 -24.50 8.40
CA SER A 286 31.50 -24.45 9.43
C SER A 286 30.70 -23.15 9.31
N VAL A 287 29.42 -23.27 8.95
CA VAL A 287 28.45 -22.15 8.94
C VAL A 287 27.73 -22.09 10.28
N GLU A 288 27.83 -20.99 11.00
CA GLU A 288 27.17 -20.78 12.29
C GLU A 288 25.66 -20.58 12.13
N ARG A 289 25.28 -19.77 11.13
CA ARG A 289 23.89 -19.43 10.83
C ARG A 289 23.75 -19.13 9.33
N PHE A 290 22.60 -19.42 8.78
CA PHE A 290 22.25 -18.98 7.44
C PHE A 290 20.83 -18.41 7.42
N GLY A 291 20.59 -17.49 6.47
CA GLY A 291 19.29 -16.93 6.16
C GLY A 291 19.11 -16.76 4.65
N VAL A 292 17.94 -17.13 4.15
CA VAL A 292 17.59 -16.85 2.74
C VAL A 292 16.85 -15.53 2.71
N HIS A 293 17.42 -14.56 2.02
CA HIS A 293 16.81 -13.24 1.81
C HIS A 293 16.25 -13.18 0.39
N SER A 294 14.94 -13.03 0.29
CA SER A 294 14.26 -12.73 -0.97
C SER A 294 14.25 -11.23 -1.19
N PRO A 295 14.29 -10.76 -2.47
CA PRO A 295 14.15 -9.35 -2.77
C PRO A 295 12.90 -8.77 -2.13
N THR A 296 13.01 -7.56 -1.63
CA THR A 296 11.91 -6.80 -1.05
C THR A 296 11.44 -5.70 -2.01
N LEU A 297 10.28 -5.10 -1.76
CA LEU A 297 9.88 -3.91 -2.52
C LEU A 297 10.82 -2.72 -2.25
N ASP A 298 11.57 -2.70 -1.12
CA ASP A 298 12.63 -1.71 -0.85
C ASP A 298 13.73 -1.80 -1.90
N ASP A 299 14.19 -3.02 -2.22
CA ASP A 299 15.23 -3.25 -3.23
C ASP A 299 14.74 -2.83 -4.62
N VAL A 300 13.47 -3.12 -4.95
CA VAL A 300 12.83 -2.67 -6.19
C VAL A 300 12.80 -1.15 -6.26
N PHE A 301 12.32 -0.50 -5.21
CA PHE A 301 12.21 0.96 -5.16
C PHE A 301 13.57 1.64 -5.31
N LEU A 302 14.59 1.21 -4.56
CA LEU A 302 15.94 1.73 -4.63
C LEU A 302 16.55 1.55 -6.03
N THR A 303 16.38 0.37 -6.64
CA THR A 303 16.91 0.09 -7.97
C THR A 303 16.27 0.95 -9.06
N LEU A 304 14.95 1.13 -8.99
CA LEU A 304 14.22 1.90 -10.00
C LEU A 304 14.46 3.41 -9.87
N THR A 305 14.63 3.93 -8.64
CA THR A 305 14.85 5.36 -8.40
C THR A 305 16.33 5.76 -8.58
N ALA A 306 17.31 4.88 -8.28
CA ALA A 306 18.73 5.14 -8.47
C ALA A 306 19.12 5.28 -9.95
N ARG A 307 18.47 4.56 -10.87
CA ARG A 307 18.73 4.63 -12.31
C ARG A 307 18.51 6.02 -12.93
N LYS A 308 17.70 6.87 -12.30
CA LYS A 308 17.47 8.25 -12.75
C LYS A 308 18.53 9.25 -12.30
N ALA A 309 19.27 8.98 -11.23
CA ALA A 309 20.31 9.86 -10.73
C ALA A 309 21.59 9.84 -11.64
N THR A 310 21.66 8.90 -12.56
CA THR A 310 22.82 8.68 -13.46
C THR A 310 22.50 8.97 -14.94
N SER A 311 21.30 9.45 -15.28
CA SER A 311 20.87 9.85 -16.63
C SER A 311 20.57 11.33 -16.69
#